data_bebebfd53eb20e6d6ba44057703f72aa
#
_entry.id   bebebfd53eb20e6d6ba44057703f72aa
#
_cell.length_a   1.000
_cell.length_b   1.000
_cell.length_c   1.000
_cell.angle_alpha   90.00
_cell.angle_beta   90.00
_cell.angle_gamma   90.00
#
_symmetry.space_group_name_H-M   'P 1'
#
loop_
_entity.id
_entity.type
_entity.pdbx_description
1 polymer ?
#
loop_
_entity_poly.entity_id
_entity_poly.type
_entity_poly.pdbx_seq_one_letter_code
_entity_poly.pdbx_strand_id
1 'polypeptide(L)'
;MSGEIVVGSKYHPLALVSAAPQRACERGGDRGSGPKRSEACKTTTTFALSQLPPGTWTLGTIDWHTRSQPNRTPKLSGRINVPVHRGSILRNDNDDDDDRSSTVRVWLKRDSGHYWPSICQYMPAGATSMHYCVETRQLFVGLDNGSINEFILEQDYNRMTAMRDYLAHQARVTGIIFAADFEWVLSIGRDKLFQLHSSETGQKLGSYQTDAWYTALQFDAQSKHAFVGDYSGQIAMLKLDNSGVTFITTLKAHTGSIHTLAWDSEKQLLFSGSFDQSIIVWDIGGRQGTAYELQGHHNKVTALCYASVERLLLSGGEDGVIVCWNMAANRKETAAWIESDVCQACGRPFFWNIKAMMDQRQLGLRQHHCRYCGRALCARCTSQRIPIPAMGFEFEVRVCDQCHIQLKSENQSSLASFHDAKHSVIGMDLDAPRRRLLTIGQDRIIKIWDVSALFQ
;
A
#
# COMPACT_ATOMS: atom_id res chain seq x y z
N MET A 1 -0.78 6.22 28.57
CA MET A 1 -1.12 4.93 27.95
C MET A 1 -0.95 5.09 26.45
N SER A 2 -0.02 4.39 25.85
CA SER A 2 0.16 4.40 24.39
C SER A 2 -0.58 3.19 23.82
N GLY A 3 -1.61 3.42 23.00
CA GLY A 3 -2.38 2.37 22.36
C GLY A 3 -2.02 2.27 20.87
N GLU A 4 -1.99 1.06 20.32
CA GLU A 4 -2.00 0.81 18.88
C GLU A 4 -3.46 0.64 18.44
N ILE A 5 -3.89 1.36 17.42
CA ILE A 5 -5.25 1.30 16.90
C ILE A 5 -5.20 0.78 15.47
N VAL A 6 -5.97 -0.25 15.18
CA VAL A 6 -6.12 -0.76 13.82
C VAL A 6 -7.55 -0.61 13.37
N VAL A 7 -7.73 0.08 12.25
CA VAL A 7 -9.06 0.33 11.68
C VAL A 7 -9.12 -0.28 10.27
N GLY A 8 -10.01 -1.22 10.03
CA GLY A 8 -10.08 -1.93 8.76
C GLY A 8 -11.50 -2.19 8.22
N SER A 9 -11.63 -2.32 6.91
CA SER A 9 -12.87 -2.66 6.19
C SER A 9 -12.68 -3.81 5.18
N LYS A 10 -13.79 -4.40 4.74
CA LYS A 10 -13.85 -5.60 3.87
C LYS A 10 -13.08 -5.48 2.54
N TYR A 11 -12.83 -4.28 2.04
CA TYR A 11 -12.40 -4.06 0.66
C TYR A 11 -11.16 -3.18 0.50
N HIS A 12 -10.62 -2.58 1.57
CA HIS A 12 -9.44 -1.70 1.50
C HIS A 12 -8.65 -1.60 2.81
N PRO A 13 -7.41 -1.05 2.73
CA PRO A 13 -6.39 -1.24 3.74
C PRO A 13 -6.77 -0.63 5.09
N LEU A 14 -6.21 -1.23 6.08
CA LEU A 14 -6.18 -0.82 7.47
C LEU A 14 -5.33 0.45 7.64
N ALA A 15 -5.70 1.27 8.62
CA ALA A 15 -4.78 2.23 9.20
C ALA A 15 -4.27 1.67 10.53
N LEU A 16 -2.98 1.52 10.69
CA LEU A 16 -2.34 1.25 11.98
C LEU A 16 -2.06 2.61 12.62
N VAL A 17 -2.61 2.82 13.81
CA VAL A 17 -2.49 4.09 14.47
C VAL A 17 -1.77 3.96 15.79
N SER A 18 -0.70 4.70 15.93
CA SER A 18 0.14 4.78 17.12
C SER A 18 -0.23 6.00 17.94
N ALA A 19 -0.84 5.81 19.13
CA ALA A 19 -1.03 6.89 20.09
C ALA A 19 0.20 7.03 20.98
N ALA A 20 0.93 8.14 20.88
CA ALA A 20 2.01 8.47 21.81
C ALA A 20 1.42 8.88 23.17
N PRO A 21 2.09 8.58 24.31
CA PRO A 21 1.62 9.00 25.62
C PRO A 21 1.71 10.52 25.74
N GLN A 22 0.58 11.18 25.91
CA GLN A 22 0.58 12.59 26.34
C GLN A 22 1.19 12.65 27.72
N ARG A 23 2.30 13.38 27.87
CA ARG A 23 2.82 13.78 29.17
C ARG A 23 1.81 14.73 29.81
N ALA A 24 1.08 14.25 30.79
CA ALA A 24 0.34 15.14 31.69
C ALA A 24 1.34 16.03 32.41
N CYS A 25 1.24 17.32 32.13
CA CYS A 25 1.99 18.35 32.82
C CYS A 25 1.25 18.64 34.14
N GLU A 26 1.48 17.84 35.18
CA GLU A 26 1.06 18.21 36.54
C GLU A 26 2.12 19.11 37.16
N ARG A 27 1.71 20.33 37.44
CA ARG A 27 2.45 21.27 38.30
C ARG A 27 2.22 20.93 39.75
N GLY A 28 3.29 20.74 40.43
CA GLY A 28 3.49 21.25 41.80
C GLY A 28 3.20 20.34 42.95
N GLY A 29 4.16 20.12 43.78
CA GLY A 29 3.96 19.95 45.25
C GLY A 29 4.61 18.73 45.89
N ASP A 30 5.90 18.84 46.13
CA ASP A 30 6.57 18.59 47.42
C ASP A 30 6.57 17.20 48.11
N ARG A 31 7.82 16.73 48.34
CA ARG A 31 8.40 15.94 49.41
C ARG A 31 8.13 14.44 49.57
N GLY A 32 9.18 13.69 49.40
CA GLY A 32 9.50 12.61 50.32
C GLY A 32 9.61 11.20 49.82
N SER A 33 10.84 10.69 49.80
CA SER A 33 11.22 9.30 50.09
C SER A 33 11.13 8.22 48.98
N GLY A 34 12.30 7.75 48.58
CA GLY A 34 12.63 6.36 48.27
C GLY A 34 12.38 5.83 46.85
N PRO A 35 13.33 5.09 46.30
CA PRO A 35 13.21 4.58 44.94
C PRO A 35 12.27 3.38 44.90
N LYS A 36 11.10 3.53 44.28
CA LYS A 36 10.25 2.40 43.92
C LYS A 36 10.52 1.98 42.45
N ARG A 37 10.63 0.69 42.29
CA ARG A 37 10.85 -0.10 41.11
C ARG A 37 10.08 0.47 39.90
N SER A 38 10.78 0.52 38.77
CA SER A 38 10.23 0.81 37.44
C SER A 38 9.03 -0.07 37.12
N GLU A 39 7.83 0.49 37.17
CA GLU A 39 6.66 -0.13 36.54
C GLU A 39 6.83 -0.08 35.02
N ALA A 40 6.86 -1.26 34.41
CA ALA A 40 6.85 -1.42 32.98
C ALA A 40 5.61 -0.75 32.39
N CYS A 41 5.81 0.19 31.50
CA CYS A 41 4.73 0.88 30.75
C CYS A 41 3.95 -0.16 29.95
N LYS A 42 2.72 -0.45 30.37
CA LYS A 42 1.83 -1.39 29.69
C LYS A 42 1.31 -0.75 28.42
N THR A 43 1.66 -1.31 27.27
CA THR A 43 1.22 -0.84 25.95
C THR A 43 -0.11 -1.50 25.60
N THR A 44 -1.14 -0.72 25.33
CA THR A 44 -2.46 -1.20 24.89
C THR A 44 -2.61 -0.98 23.40
N THR A 45 -2.94 -2.02 22.65
CA THR A 45 -3.10 -2.00 21.19
C THR A 45 -4.56 -2.11 20.81
N THR A 46 -5.03 -1.24 19.94
CA THR A 46 -6.43 -1.10 19.53
C THR A 46 -6.59 -1.37 18.03
N PHE A 47 -7.60 -2.14 17.66
CA PHE A 47 -7.92 -2.49 16.28
C PHE A 47 -9.36 -2.13 15.93
N ALA A 48 -9.60 -1.59 14.75
CA ALA A 48 -10.94 -1.40 14.22
C ALA A 48 -11.10 -2.14 12.88
N LEU A 49 -12.16 -2.92 12.74
CA LEU A 49 -12.41 -3.80 11.59
C LEU A 49 -13.85 -3.68 11.11
N SER A 50 -14.06 -3.65 9.79
CA SER A 50 -15.40 -3.87 9.22
C SER A 50 -15.67 -5.36 9.05
N GLN A 51 -16.90 -5.78 9.23
CA GLN A 51 -17.30 -7.19 9.23
C GLN A 51 -17.42 -7.79 7.84
N LEU A 52 -17.06 -9.08 7.76
CA LEU A 52 -17.39 -10.05 6.71
C LEU A 52 -18.39 -11.07 7.24
N PRO A 53 -19.13 -11.81 6.38
CA PRO A 53 -20.11 -12.81 6.82
C PRO A 53 -19.49 -13.85 7.77
N PRO A 54 -20.30 -14.57 8.59
CA PRO A 54 -19.84 -15.27 9.78
C PRO A 54 -18.75 -16.31 9.49
N GLY A 55 -17.58 -16.05 10.01
CA GLY A 55 -16.40 -16.91 9.96
C GLY A 55 -15.40 -16.49 11.05
N THR A 56 -14.66 -17.44 11.56
CA THR A 56 -13.64 -17.25 12.61
C THR A 56 -12.45 -16.46 12.07
N TRP A 57 -12.07 -15.37 12.75
CA TRP A 57 -10.87 -14.58 12.47
C TRP A 57 -9.71 -15.07 13.33
N THR A 58 -8.55 -15.24 12.72
CA THR A 58 -7.33 -15.60 13.45
C THR A 58 -6.31 -14.48 13.26
N LEU A 59 -5.80 -13.95 14.38
CA LEU A 59 -4.67 -13.01 14.40
C LEU A 59 -3.39 -13.82 14.68
N GLY A 60 -2.38 -13.69 13.85
CA GLY A 60 -1.09 -14.34 14.04
C GLY A 60 0.04 -13.31 14.17
N THR A 61 0.94 -13.49 15.14
CA THR A 61 2.19 -12.73 15.24
C THR A 61 3.35 -13.59 14.73
N ILE A 62 4.23 -13.01 13.95
CA ILE A 62 5.42 -13.68 13.40
C ILE A 62 6.65 -12.81 13.70
N ASP A 63 7.70 -13.43 14.28
CA ASP A 63 8.99 -12.78 14.52
C ASP A 63 9.91 -12.97 13.31
N TRP A 64 10.50 -11.89 12.87
CA TRP A 64 11.50 -11.87 11.81
C TRP A 64 12.89 -12.09 12.41
N HIS A 65 13.51 -13.23 12.16
CA HIS A 65 14.93 -13.42 12.49
C HIS A 65 15.77 -13.37 11.22
N THR A 66 16.54 -12.31 11.09
CA THR A 66 17.60 -12.20 10.09
C THR A 66 18.71 -13.17 10.45
N ARG A 67 18.81 -14.29 9.76
CA ARG A 67 20.07 -15.01 9.57
C ARG A 67 20.32 -15.12 8.08
N SER A 68 21.49 -14.73 7.69
CA SER A 68 22.11 -14.91 6.38
C SER A 68 22.31 -16.41 6.06
N GLN A 69 21.20 -17.15 5.98
CA GLN A 69 21.14 -18.51 5.44
C GLN A 69 19.81 -18.71 4.71
N PRO A 70 19.84 -19.23 3.47
CA PRO A 70 18.69 -19.23 2.57
C PRO A 70 17.57 -20.24 2.88
N ASN A 71 17.54 -20.89 4.04
CA ASN A 71 16.61 -22.01 4.30
C ASN A 71 15.99 -22.05 5.70
N ARG A 72 15.60 -20.92 6.32
CA ARG A 72 14.79 -21.00 7.55
C ARG A 72 13.52 -20.18 7.43
N THR A 73 12.39 -20.89 7.40
CA THR A 73 11.05 -20.33 7.53
C THR A 73 10.90 -19.57 8.86
N PRO A 74 10.27 -18.37 8.87
CA PRO A 74 9.98 -17.63 10.09
C PRO A 74 9.08 -18.46 11.02
N LYS A 75 9.39 -18.47 12.32
CA LYS A 75 8.56 -19.16 13.32
C LYS A 75 7.39 -18.27 13.73
N LEU A 76 6.18 -18.81 13.62
CA LEU A 76 4.96 -18.16 14.13
C LEU A 76 5.03 -18.15 15.67
N SER A 77 5.10 -16.98 16.30
CA SER A 77 5.22 -16.85 17.75
C SER A 77 3.89 -16.80 18.51
N GLY A 78 2.77 -16.76 17.81
CA GLY A 78 1.44 -16.83 18.42
C GLY A 78 0.29 -16.83 17.41
N ARG A 79 -0.72 -17.63 17.68
CA ARG A 79 -2.05 -17.54 17.04
C ARG A 79 -3.01 -16.93 18.05
N ILE A 80 -3.63 -15.81 17.69
CA ILE A 80 -4.70 -15.25 18.48
C ILE A 80 -6.02 -15.71 17.87
N ASN A 81 -6.69 -16.65 18.53
CA ASN A 81 -8.07 -17.00 18.20
C ASN A 81 -9.00 -16.00 18.85
N VAL A 82 -9.71 -15.22 18.05
CA VAL A 82 -10.77 -14.34 18.53
C VAL A 82 -12.08 -15.12 18.50
N PRO A 83 -12.66 -15.50 19.66
CA PRO A 83 -13.94 -16.18 19.66
C PRO A 83 -15.03 -15.21 19.20
N VAL A 84 -15.71 -15.55 18.13
CA VAL A 84 -16.93 -14.86 17.70
C VAL A 84 -18.08 -15.53 18.41
N HIS A 85 -18.71 -14.84 19.36
CA HIS A 85 -19.99 -15.28 19.93
C HIS A 85 -21.02 -15.33 18.80
N ARG A 86 -21.51 -16.52 18.51
CA ARG A 86 -22.72 -16.75 17.70
C ARG A 86 -23.91 -16.18 18.49
N GLY A 87 -24.35 -14.99 18.17
CA GLY A 87 -25.72 -14.59 18.40
C GLY A 87 -26.60 -15.34 17.40
N SER A 88 -27.41 -16.27 17.88
CA SER A 88 -28.42 -16.93 17.10
C SER A 88 -29.50 -15.91 16.70
N ILE A 89 -29.42 -15.41 15.48
CA ILE A 89 -30.56 -14.75 14.83
C ILE A 89 -31.21 -15.81 13.96
N LEU A 90 -32.47 -16.08 14.25
CA LEU A 90 -33.36 -16.95 13.45
C LEU A 90 -33.37 -16.44 12.00
N ARG A 91 -32.93 -17.29 11.06
CA ARG A 91 -33.06 -17.05 9.63
C ARG A 91 -34.52 -17.10 9.22
N ASN A 92 -34.95 -16.06 8.54
CA ASN A 92 -36.03 -16.18 7.55
C ASN A 92 -35.39 -16.52 6.20
N ASP A 93 -35.75 -17.65 5.63
CA ASP A 93 -35.15 -18.29 4.45
C ASP A 93 -35.61 -17.68 3.10
N ASN A 94 -35.81 -16.38 2.97
CA ASN A 94 -36.26 -15.77 1.72
C ASN A 94 -35.60 -14.45 1.30
N ASP A 95 -34.37 -14.15 1.74
CA ASP A 95 -33.67 -12.98 1.22
C ASP A 95 -32.32 -13.40 0.64
N ASP A 96 -32.31 -13.60 -0.67
CA ASP A 96 -31.14 -13.65 -1.56
C ASP A 96 -30.52 -12.25 -1.73
N ASP A 97 -30.31 -11.50 -0.65
CA ASP A 97 -29.63 -10.21 -0.69
C ASP A 97 -28.32 -10.26 0.08
N ASP A 98 -27.27 -10.19 -0.69
CA ASP A 98 -25.89 -9.74 -0.52
C ASP A 98 -25.59 -9.21 0.91
N ASP A 99 -25.32 -10.13 1.85
CA ASP A 99 -24.99 -9.87 3.25
C ASP A 99 -23.59 -9.20 3.37
N ARG A 100 -23.50 -7.99 2.82
CA ARG A 100 -22.37 -7.07 2.97
C ARG A 100 -22.43 -6.53 4.38
N SER A 101 -21.60 -7.07 5.25
CA SER A 101 -21.56 -6.59 6.62
C SER A 101 -21.20 -5.10 6.67
N SER A 102 -22.17 -4.29 7.02
CA SER A 102 -22.06 -2.85 7.19
C SER A 102 -21.61 -2.47 8.61
N THR A 103 -20.54 -3.09 9.13
CA THR A 103 -20.07 -2.76 10.48
C THR A 103 -18.61 -2.34 10.49
N VAL A 104 -18.30 -1.32 11.30
CA VAL A 104 -16.94 -0.93 11.69
C VAL A 104 -16.71 -1.35 13.14
N ARG A 105 -15.56 -1.96 13.42
CA ARG A 105 -15.23 -2.47 14.76
C ARG A 105 -13.89 -1.96 15.23
N VAL A 106 -13.82 -1.61 16.51
CA VAL A 106 -12.59 -1.25 17.22
C VAL A 106 -12.23 -2.36 18.18
N TRP A 107 -10.98 -2.80 18.16
CA TRP A 107 -10.46 -3.87 18.99
C TRP A 107 -9.35 -3.33 19.90
N LEU A 108 -9.45 -3.61 21.19
CA LEU A 108 -8.47 -3.23 22.20
C LEU A 108 -7.65 -4.44 22.65
N LYS A 109 -6.33 -4.29 22.66
CA LYS A 109 -5.44 -5.28 23.27
C LYS A 109 -5.45 -5.13 24.80
N ARG A 110 -5.81 -6.21 25.49
CA ARG A 110 -5.76 -6.26 26.97
C ARG A 110 -4.38 -6.66 27.48
N ASP A 111 -4.15 -6.48 28.76
CA ASP A 111 -2.91 -6.90 29.46
C ASP A 111 -2.59 -8.40 29.29
N SER A 112 -3.61 -9.23 29.11
CA SER A 112 -3.47 -10.66 28.78
C SER A 112 -2.88 -10.94 27.39
N GLY A 113 -2.65 -9.91 26.58
CA GLY A 113 -2.21 -10.04 25.19
C GLY A 113 -3.34 -10.32 24.19
N HIS A 114 -4.56 -10.60 24.64
CA HIS A 114 -5.71 -10.84 23.79
C HIS A 114 -6.39 -9.56 23.34
N TYR A 115 -6.94 -9.59 22.11
CA TYR A 115 -7.71 -8.49 21.54
C TYR A 115 -9.19 -8.66 21.85
N TRP A 116 -9.84 -7.59 22.25
CA TRP A 116 -11.24 -7.56 22.61
C TRP A 116 -11.98 -6.51 21.79
N PRO A 117 -13.14 -6.82 21.18
CA PRO A 117 -13.96 -5.83 20.47
C PRO A 117 -14.49 -4.82 21.50
N SER A 118 -14.13 -3.56 21.31
CA SER A 118 -14.58 -2.46 22.17
C SER A 118 -15.78 -1.76 21.54
N ILE A 119 -15.70 -1.46 20.24
CA ILE A 119 -16.77 -0.78 19.51
C ILE A 119 -17.24 -1.69 18.36
N CYS A 120 -18.55 -1.73 18.15
CA CYS A 120 -19.16 -2.29 16.96
C CYS A 120 -20.22 -1.31 16.47
N GLN A 121 -19.93 -0.58 15.40
CA GLN A 121 -20.81 0.43 14.83
C GLN A 121 -21.38 -0.07 13.51
N TYR A 122 -22.71 -0.04 13.40
CA TYR A 122 -23.41 -0.33 12.14
C TYR A 122 -23.37 0.89 11.23
N MET A 123 -23.07 0.65 9.97
CA MET A 123 -23.00 1.65 8.92
C MET A 123 -24.24 1.54 8.01
N PRO A 124 -24.69 2.63 7.38
CA PRO A 124 -25.86 2.62 6.48
C PRO A 124 -25.63 1.85 5.17
N ALA A 125 -24.36 1.60 4.80
CA ALA A 125 -23.96 0.82 3.63
C ALA A 125 -22.63 0.12 3.88
N GLY A 126 -22.16 -0.72 2.96
CA GLY A 126 -20.89 -1.42 3.10
C GLY A 126 -19.70 -0.45 3.21
N ALA A 127 -18.90 -0.55 4.28
CA ALA A 127 -17.68 0.23 4.45
C ALA A 127 -16.61 -0.23 3.44
N THR A 128 -16.05 0.69 2.69
CA THR A 128 -15.14 0.41 1.55
C THR A 128 -13.75 1.00 1.70
N SER A 129 -13.63 2.11 2.42
CA SER A 129 -12.36 2.78 2.71
C SER A 129 -12.45 3.45 4.08
N MET A 130 -11.30 3.67 4.70
CA MET A 130 -11.24 4.34 6.01
C MET A 130 -9.95 5.12 6.16
N HIS A 131 -10.03 6.20 6.93
CA HIS A 131 -8.86 6.93 7.42
C HIS A 131 -9.09 7.32 8.87
N TYR A 132 -8.10 7.05 9.73
CA TYR A 132 -8.14 7.45 11.13
C TYR A 132 -7.00 8.40 11.44
N CYS A 133 -7.34 9.57 11.99
CA CYS A 133 -6.36 10.54 12.48
C CYS A 133 -6.18 10.36 13.99
N VAL A 134 -4.96 10.05 14.42
CA VAL A 134 -4.64 9.82 15.84
C VAL A 134 -4.76 11.07 16.68
N GLU A 135 -4.28 12.17 16.11
CA GLU A 135 -4.14 13.45 16.81
C GLU A 135 -5.50 14.02 17.19
N THR A 136 -6.43 13.99 16.23
CA THR A 136 -7.80 14.49 16.41
C THR A 136 -8.77 13.41 16.86
N ARG A 137 -8.39 12.12 16.76
CA ARG A 137 -9.23 10.94 17.01
C ARG A 137 -10.46 10.87 16.08
N GLN A 138 -10.37 11.49 14.94
CA GLN A 138 -11.40 11.44 13.91
C GLN A 138 -11.21 10.20 13.02
N LEU A 139 -12.32 9.53 12.74
CA LEU A 139 -12.40 8.39 11.86
C LEU A 139 -13.33 8.73 10.69
N PHE A 140 -12.82 8.64 9.49
CA PHE A 140 -13.59 8.81 8.27
C PHE A 140 -13.82 7.45 7.62
N VAL A 141 -15.05 7.13 7.31
CA VAL A 141 -15.46 5.85 6.71
C VAL A 141 -16.19 6.10 5.40
N GLY A 142 -15.60 5.68 4.30
CA GLY A 142 -16.20 5.72 2.98
C GLY A 142 -17.05 4.50 2.71
N LEU A 143 -18.19 4.69 2.10
CA LEU A 143 -19.21 3.68 1.90
C LEU A 143 -19.42 3.33 0.42
N ASP A 144 -20.04 2.19 0.20
CA ASP A 144 -20.36 1.65 -1.13
C ASP A 144 -21.39 2.51 -1.89
N ASN A 145 -22.24 3.24 -1.14
CA ASN A 145 -23.22 4.17 -1.69
C ASN A 145 -22.64 5.55 -2.04
N GLY A 146 -21.35 5.79 -1.79
CA GLY A 146 -20.67 7.05 -2.10
C GLY A 146 -20.64 8.07 -0.98
N SER A 147 -21.30 7.83 0.15
CA SER A 147 -21.21 8.70 1.31
C SER A 147 -19.96 8.43 2.14
N ILE A 148 -19.54 9.45 2.90
CA ILE A 148 -18.47 9.37 3.87
C ILE A 148 -19.05 9.76 5.21
N ASN A 149 -18.89 8.90 6.22
CA ASN A 149 -19.30 9.19 7.59
C ASN A 149 -18.08 9.55 8.43
N GLU A 150 -18.18 10.63 9.17
CA GLU A 150 -17.16 11.11 10.10
C GLU A 150 -17.58 10.79 11.53
N PHE A 151 -16.65 10.23 12.30
CA PHE A 151 -16.82 9.90 13.70
C PHE A 151 -15.65 10.44 14.51
N ILE A 152 -15.90 10.70 15.81
CA ILE A 152 -14.86 10.92 16.78
C ILE A 152 -14.82 9.76 17.79
N LEU A 153 -13.63 9.23 18.07
CA LEU A 153 -13.44 8.20 19.08
C LEU A 153 -13.13 8.85 20.43
N GLU A 154 -13.78 8.37 21.50
CA GLU A 154 -13.46 8.79 22.86
C GLU A 154 -12.04 8.33 23.26
N GLN A 155 -11.48 8.98 24.27
CA GLN A 155 -10.10 8.75 24.69
C GLN A 155 -9.82 7.32 25.19
N ASP A 156 -10.84 6.66 25.71
CA ASP A 156 -10.78 5.27 26.18
C ASP A 156 -11.09 4.24 25.08
N TYR A 157 -11.43 4.70 23.87
CA TYR A 157 -11.82 3.89 22.70
C TYR A 157 -12.99 2.92 22.96
N ASN A 158 -13.86 3.26 23.90
CA ASN A 158 -15.06 2.47 24.21
C ASN A 158 -16.32 3.01 23.52
N ARG A 159 -16.25 4.24 23.03
CA ARG A 159 -17.37 4.88 22.32
C ARG A 159 -16.91 5.63 21.09
N MET A 160 -17.76 5.64 20.08
CA MET A 160 -17.60 6.37 18.82
C MET A 160 -18.87 7.18 18.57
N THR A 161 -18.69 8.50 18.38
CA THR A 161 -19.80 9.44 18.17
C THR A 161 -19.77 9.94 16.74
N ALA A 162 -20.92 9.86 16.06
CA ALA A 162 -21.06 10.42 14.70
C ALA A 162 -21.02 11.94 14.74
N MET A 163 -20.22 12.51 13.85
CA MET A 163 -20.02 13.96 13.73
C MET A 163 -20.69 14.52 12.49
N ARG A 164 -20.44 13.93 11.32
CA ARG A 164 -20.91 14.44 10.04
C ARG A 164 -20.96 13.38 8.97
N ASP A 165 -21.86 13.60 8.00
CA ASP A 165 -21.96 12.81 6.79
C ASP A 165 -21.69 13.69 5.57
N TYR A 166 -20.85 13.20 4.64
CA TYR A 166 -20.55 13.87 3.37
C TYR A 166 -21.19 13.07 2.24
N LEU A 167 -22.01 13.71 1.43
CA LEU A 167 -22.51 13.15 0.17
C LEU A 167 -21.46 13.42 -0.93
N ALA A 168 -20.31 12.76 -0.81
CA ALA A 168 -19.15 13.08 -1.61
C ALA A 168 -19.22 12.49 -3.03
N HIS A 169 -19.68 11.24 -3.17
CA HIS A 169 -19.63 10.49 -4.41
C HIS A 169 -20.98 9.88 -4.78
N GLN A 170 -21.15 9.60 -6.08
CA GLN A 170 -22.35 8.90 -6.60
C GLN A 170 -22.15 7.38 -6.72
N ALA A 171 -20.94 6.88 -6.42
CA ALA A 171 -20.57 5.48 -6.44
C ALA A 171 -19.59 5.21 -5.30
N ARG A 172 -19.21 3.94 -5.13
CA ARG A 172 -18.28 3.48 -4.09
C ARG A 172 -17.09 4.41 -3.89
N VAL A 173 -16.86 4.82 -2.64
CA VAL A 173 -15.65 5.52 -2.20
C VAL A 173 -14.49 4.53 -2.16
N THR A 174 -13.40 4.81 -2.86
CA THR A 174 -12.25 3.90 -2.99
C THR A 174 -11.06 4.30 -2.14
N GLY A 175 -10.97 5.56 -1.74
CA GLY A 175 -9.92 6.05 -0.86
C GLY A 175 -10.31 7.34 -0.15
N ILE A 176 -9.80 7.52 1.07
CA ILE A 176 -9.99 8.72 1.90
C ILE A 176 -8.67 9.04 2.58
N ILE A 177 -8.35 10.33 2.64
CA ILE A 177 -7.29 10.89 3.48
C ILE A 177 -7.84 12.12 4.17
N PHE A 178 -7.57 12.23 5.47
CA PHE A 178 -7.82 13.43 6.24
C PHE A 178 -6.49 14.14 6.54
N ALA A 179 -6.38 15.38 6.10
CA ALA A 179 -5.23 16.25 6.32
C ALA A 179 -5.57 17.23 7.45
N ALA A 180 -5.25 16.85 8.70
CA ALA A 180 -5.65 17.59 9.90
C ALA A 180 -5.12 19.02 9.94
N ASP A 181 -3.90 19.27 9.44
CA ASP A 181 -3.30 20.62 9.41
C ASP A 181 -4.12 21.64 8.60
N PHE A 182 -4.94 21.16 7.67
CA PHE A 182 -5.74 21.98 6.76
C PHE A 182 -7.24 21.79 6.97
N GLU A 183 -7.63 20.88 7.82
CA GLU A 183 -9.04 20.44 7.97
C GLU A 183 -9.63 19.98 6.62
N TRP A 184 -8.84 19.25 5.82
CA TRP A 184 -9.24 18.78 4.50
C TRP A 184 -9.55 17.29 4.51
N VAL A 185 -10.71 16.94 3.96
CA VAL A 185 -11.10 15.57 3.65
C VAL A 185 -10.95 15.35 2.15
N LEU A 186 -9.96 14.57 1.77
CA LEU A 186 -9.68 14.16 0.40
C LEU A 186 -10.36 12.82 0.17
N SER A 187 -11.09 12.67 -0.91
CA SER A 187 -11.74 11.40 -1.25
C SER A 187 -11.72 11.12 -2.74
N ILE A 188 -11.73 9.83 -3.07
CA ILE A 188 -11.80 9.32 -4.44
C ILE A 188 -12.84 8.22 -4.54
N GLY A 189 -13.46 8.10 -5.73
CA GLY A 189 -14.53 7.14 -5.93
C GLY A 189 -14.54 6.47 -7.31
N ARG A 190 -15.43 5.48 -7.45
CA ARG A 190 -15.69 4.82 -8.74
C ARG A 190 -16.49 5.69 -9.72
N ASP A 191 -17.00 6.83 -9.28
CA ASP A 191 -17.61 7.86 -10.11
C ASP A 191 -16.60 8.69 -10.90
N LYS A 192 -15.31 8.32 -10.84
CA LYS A 192 -14.20 9.01 -11.53
C LYS A 192 -13.91 10.41 -10.99
N LEU A 193 -14.36 10.70 -9.77
CA LEU A 193 -14.16 11.99 -9.10
C LEU A 193 -13.13 11.88 -8.00
N PHE A 194 -12.26 12.87 -7.94
CA PHE A 194 -11.54 13.30 -6.75
C PHE A 194 -12.32 14.45 -6.13
N GLN A 195 -12.53 14.44 -4.81
CA GLN A 195 -13.25 15.48 -4.10
C GLN A 195 -12.44 15.98 -2.90
N LEU A 196 -12.50 17.28 -2.68
CA LEU A 196 -11.93 17.99 -1.56
C LEU A 196 -13.04 18.66 -0.77
N HIS A 197 -13.17 18.32 0.52
CA HIS A 197 -14.12 18.92 1.44
C HIS A 197 -13.39 19.53 2.63
N SER A 198 -14.00 20.56 3.26
CA SER A 198 -13.60 21.03 4.58
C SER A 198 -14.26 20.18 5.65
N SER A 199 -13.50 19.66 6.62
CA SER A 199 -14.05 18.96 7.77
C SER A 199 -14.71 19.92 8.76
N GLU A 200 -14.25 21.16 8.82
CA GLU A 200 -14.82 22.19 9.67
C GLU A 200 -16.25 22.57 9.25
N THR A 201 -16.46 22.83 7.96
CA THR A 201 -17.77 23.28 7.44
C THR A 201 -18.60 22.18 6.77
N GLY A 202 -17.97 21.08 6.33
CA GLY A 202 -18.58 20.03 5.52
C GLY A 202 -18.75 20.43 4.04
N GLN A 203 -18.34 21.64 3.66
CA GLN A 203 -18.53 22.13 2.30
C GLN A 203 -17.48 21.55 1.34
N LYS A 204 -17.91 21.33 0.11
CA LYS A 204 -17.02 20.98 -0.99
C LYS A 204 -16.17 22.18 -1.38
N LEU A 205 -14.84 22.02 -1.34
CA LEU A 205 -13.87 23.05 -1.74
C LEU A 205 -13.46 22.90 -3.20
N GLY A 206 -13.42 21.67 -3.72
CA GLY A 206 -13.03 21.43 -5.10
C GLY A 206 -13.23 19.99 -5.55
N SER A 207 -13.05 19.75 -6.84
CA SER A 207 -13.09 18.41 -7.42
C SER A 207 -12.28 18.35 -8.71
N TYR A 208 -11.86 17.14 -9.06
CA TYR A 208 -11.23 16.85 -10.35
C TYR A 208 -11.78 15.53 -10.90
N GLN A 209 -11.98 15.45 -12.21
CA GLN A 209 -12.56 14.28 -12.87
C GLN A 209 -11.61 13.76 -13.96
N THR A 210 -11.51 12.43 -14.08
CA THR A 210 -10.79 11.75 -15.16
C THR A 210 -11.72 10.80 -15.94
N ASP A 211 -11.15 10.12 -16.93
CA ASP A 211 -11.90 9.16 -17.77
C ASP A 211 -12.04 7.78 -17.12
N ALA A 212 -11.16 7.43 -16.16
CA ALA A 212 -11.17 6.17 -15.45
C ALA A 212 -11.49 6.36 -13.95
N TRP A 213 -12.05 5.33 -13.31
CA TRP A 213 -12.30 5.40 -11.86
C TRP A 213 -11.00 5.36 -11.07
N TYR A 214 -10.98 6.05 -9.94
CA TYR A 214 -9.84 6.10 -9.06
C TYR A 214 -9.75 4.91 -8.12
N THR A 215 -8.53 4.49 -7.82
CA THR A 215 -8.23 3.28 -7.06
C THR A 215 -7.26 3.49 -5.91
N ALA A 216 -6.39 4.50 -5.99
CA ALA A 216 -5.40 4.81 -4.97
C ALA A 216 -5.23 6.31 -4.78
N LEU A 217 -5.01 6.74 -3.53
CA LEU A 217 -4.86 8.13 -3.14
C LEU A 217 -3.66 8.27 -2.20
N GLN A 218 -2.83 9.29 -2.44
CA GLN A 218 -1.76 9.72 -1.55
C GLN A 218 -1.69 11.24 -1.51
N PHE A 219 -1.33 11.81 -0.37
CA PHE A 219 -1.25 13.26 -0.18
C PHE A 219 0.06 13.65 0.51
N ASP A 220 0.68 14.69 0.00
CA ASP A 220 1.82 15.35 0.62
C ASP A 220 1.37 16.68 1.24
N ALA A 221 1.35 16.75 2.56
CA ALA A 221 0.94 17.93 3.30
C ALA A 221 1.91 19.10 3.10
N GLN A 222 3.20 18.83 2.93
CA GLN A 222 4.22 19.86 2.80
C GLN A 222 4.08 20.66 1.49
N SER A 223 3.93 19.96 0.38
CA SER A 223 3.77 20.59 -0.94
C SER A 223 2.30 20.81 -1.32
N LYS A 224 1.35 20.27 -0.55
CA LYS A 224 -0.10 20.25 -0.85
C LYS A 224 -0.43 19.59 -2.18
N HIS A 225 0.32 18.53 -2.54
CA HIS A 225 0.05 17.73 -3.72
C HIS A 225 -0.69 16.46 -3.37
N ALA A 226 -1.73 16.14 -4.16
CA ALA A 226 -2.37 14.85 -4.13
C ALA A 226 -1.98 14.03 -5.37
N PHE A 227 -1.66 12.77 -5.15
CA PHE A 227 -1.38 11.78 -6.19
C PHE A 227 -2.54 10.79 -6.23
N VAL A 228 -3.16 10.67 -7.40
CA VAL A 228 -4.38 9.91 -7.56
C VAL A 228 -4.20 8.87 -8.67
N GLY A 229 -4.09 7.61 -8.28
CA GLY A 229 -3.95 6.48 -9.18
C GLY A 229 -5.30 5.99 -9.69
N ASP A 230 -5.37 5.61 -10.96
CA ASP A 230 -6.60 5.16 -11.59
C ASP A 230 -6.54 3.71 -12.11
N TYR A 231 -7.69 3.22 -12.55
CA TYR A 231 -7.84 1.87 -13.11
C TYR A 231 -7.11 1.68 -14.45
N SER A 232 -6.82 2.76 -15.18
CA SER A 232 -6.10 2.70 -16.46
C SER A 232 -4.57 2.66 -16.33
N GLY A 233 -4.04 2.73 -15.08
CA GLY A 233 -2.60 2.73 -14.83
C GLY A 233 -1.96 4.11 -14.87
N GLN A 234 -2.76 5.17 -14.80
CA GLN A 234 -2.28 6.54 -14.77
C GLN A 234 -2.35 7.11 -13.36
N ILE A 235 -1.45 8.05 -13.05
CA ILE A 235 -1.44 8.78 -11.78
C ILE A 235 -1.57 10.26 -12.10
N ALA A 236 -2.68 10.86 -11.71
CA ALA A 236 -2.86 12.31 -11.77
C ALA A 236 -2.20 12.98 -10.57
N MET A 237 -1.43 14.03 -10.82
CA MET A 237 -0.87 14.91 -9.80
C MET A 237 -1.69 16.19 -9.73
N LEU A 238 -2.24 16.48 -8.56
CA LEU A 238 -3.12 17.60 -8.29
C LEU A 238 -2.49 18.52 -7.24
N LYS A 239 -2.62 19.82 -7.43
CA LYS A 239 -2.29 20.83 -6.43
C LYS A 239 -3.57 21.26 -5.72
N LEU A 240 -3.51 21.26 -4.39
CA LEU A 240 -4.65 21.65 -3.55
C LEU A 240 -4.38 22.97 -2.87
N ASP A 241 -5.42 23.80 -2.81
CA ASP A 241 -5.43 25.00 -2.00
C ASP A 241 -6.87 25.31 -1.51
N ASN A 242 -7.04 26.37 -0.73
CA ASN A 242 -8.36 26.76 -0.22
C ASN A 242 -9.31 27.24 -1.32
N SER A 243 -8.80 27.55 -2.51
CA SER A 243 -9.60 27.97 -3.67
C SER A 243 -10.05 26.81 -4.54
N GLY A 244 -9.47 25.62 -4.33
CA GLY A 244 -9.87 24.42 -5.06
C GLY A 244 -8.75 23.45 -5.43
N VAL A 245 -8.95 22.78 -6.54
CA VAL A 245 -8.09 21.70 -7.05
C VAL A 245 -7.58 22.06 -8.42
N THR A 246 -6.25 22.08 -8.60
CA THR A 246 -5.59 22.37 -9.87
C THR A 246 -4.84 21.15 -10.37
N PHE A 247 -5.11 20.73 -11.61
CA PHE A 247 -4.37 19.65 -12.27
C PHE A 247 -2.96 20.13 -12.66
N ILE A 248 -1.94 19.31 -12.40
CA ILE A 248 -0.55 19.59 -12.77
C ILE A 248 -0.12 18.73 -13.95
N THR A 249 -0.11 17.41 -13.77
CA THR A 249 0.36 16.46 -14.80
C THR A 249 -0.18 15.06 -14.56
N THR A 250 0.04 14.17 -15.54
CA THR A 250 -0.26 12.75 -15.42
C THR A 250 1.01 11.93 -15.64
N LEU A 251 1.31 11.02 -14.70
CA LEU A 251 2.39 10.05 -14.81
C LEU A 251 1.85 8.77 -15.48
N LYS A 252 2.54 8.28 -16.52
CA LYS A 252 2.09 7.13 -17.34
C LYS A 252 3.24 6.17 -17.57
N ALA A 253 3.18 5.00 -16.94
CA ALA A 253 4.12 3.92 -17.22
C ALA A 253 3.54 2.53 -16.89
N HIS A 254 2.57 2.44 -15.97
CA HIS A 254 1.92 1.18 -15.69
C HIS A 254 1.00 0.73 -16.82
N THR A 255 0.95 -0.58 -17.04
CA THR A 255 0.04 -1.23 -18.02
C THR A 255 -1.21 -1.82 -17.35
N GLY A 256 -1.24 -1.86 -16.02
CA GLY A 256 -2.35 -2.33 -15.20
C GLY A 256 -2.85 -1.25 -14.24
N SER A 257 -3.99 -1.49 -13.60
CA SER A 257 -4.58 -0.60 -12.61
C SER A 257 -3.60 -0.30 -11.47
N ILE A 258 -3.48 0.97 -11.08
CA ILE A 258 -2.79 1.37 -9.86
C ILE A 258 -3.63 0.91 -8.66
N HIS A 259 -3.04 0.21 -7.71
CA HIS A 259 -3.79 -0.28 -6.55
C HIS A 259 -3.37 0.41 -5.26
N THR A 260 -2.14 0.81 -5.17
CA THR A 260 -1.57 1.40 -3.95
C THR A 260 -0.51 2.44 -4.30
N LEU A 261 -0.41 3.46 -3.47
CA LEU A 261 0.58 4.52 -3.55
C LEU A 261 1.26 4.68 -2.18
N ALA A 262 2.54 5.03 -2.19
CA ALA A 262 3.27 5.47 -1.00
C ALA A 262 4.16 6.67 -1.37
N TRP A 263 4.49 7.52 -0.40
CA TRP A 263 5.20 8.77 -0.63
C TRP A 263 6.37 8.95 0.34
N ASP A 264 7.49 9.38 -0.18
CA ASP A 264 8.65 9.86 0.57
C ASP A 264 8.76 11.39 0.42
N SER A 265 8.37 12.12 1.45
CA SER A 265 8.38 13.60 1.42
C SER A 265 9.79 14.18 1.44
N GLU A 266 10.79 13.49 2.03
CA GLU A 266 12.17 13.96 2.10
C GLU A 266 12.87 13.88 0.73
N LYS A 267 12.70 12.76 0.05
CA LYS A 267 13.31 12.49 -1.26
C LYS A 267 12.40 12.88 -2.42
N GLN A 268 11.15 13.22 -2.15
CA GLN A 268 10.11 13.48 -3.15
C GLN A 268 9.96 12.32 -4.13
N LEU A 269 9.95 11.09 -3.59
CA LEU A 269 9.75 9.88 -4.35
C LEU A 269 8.33 9.36 -4.16
N LEU A 270 7.65 9.13 -5.27
CA LEU A 270 6.35 8.44 -5.27
C LEU A 270 6.56 6.97 -5.66
N PHE A 271 5.96 6.07 -4.89
CA PHE A 271 5.94 4.64 -5.17
C PHE A 271 4.53 4.26 -5.60
N SER A 272 4.40 3.56 -6.71
CA SER A 272 3.10 3.05 -7.19
C SER A 272 3.17 1.55 -7.40
N GLY A 273 2.22 0.82 -6.81
CA GLY A 273 2.04 -0.62 -7.00
C GLY A 273 0.83 -0.91 -7.88
N SER A 274 0.98 -1.82 -8.84
CA SER A 274 0.00 -2.08 -9.87
C SER A 274 -0.36 -3.55 -10.03
N PHE A 275 -1.46 -3.78 -10.72
CA PHE A 275 -1.91 -5.09 -11.18
C PHE A 275 -1.00 -5.68 -12.27
N ASP A 276 -0.11 -4.91 -12.87
CA ASP A 276 0.91 -5.39 -13.81
C ASP A 276 2.10 -6.08 -13.12
N GLN A 277 2.03 -6.32 -11.79
CA GLN A 277 3.03 -7.01 -10.96
C GLN A 277 4.28 -6.17 -10.68
N SER A 278 4.31 -4.93 -11.13
CA SER A 278 5.43 -4.02 -10.95
C SER A 278 5.15 -2.95 -9.90
N ILE A 279 6.23 -2.41 -9.37
CA ILE A 279 6.25 -1.19 -8.59
C ILE A 279 7.07 -0.19 -9.40
N ILE A 280 6.57 1.02 -9.58
CA ILE A 280 7.34 2.10 -10.20
C ILE A 280 7.67 3.13 -9.14
N VAL A 281 8.93 3.54 -9.15
CA VAL A 281 9.47 4.61 -8.31
C VAL A 281 9.63 5.84 -9.19
N TRP A 282 8.93 6.91 -8.84
CA TRP A 282 8.91 8.17 -9.58
C TRP A 282 9.68 9.23 -8.80
N ASP A 283 10.69 9.83 -9.40
CA ASP A 283 11.36 11.01 -8.85
C ASP A 283 10.57 12.28 -9.24
N ILE A 284 9.73 12.73 -8.30
CA ILE A 284 8.88 13.92 -8.51
C ILE A 284 9.68 15.21 -8.30
N GLY A 285 10.65 15.20 -7.39
CA GLY A 285 11.50 16.35 -7.07
C GLY A 285 12.70 16.52 -8.00
N GLY A 286 13.04 15.47 -8.75
CA GLY A 286 14.17 15.46 -9.66
C GLY A 286 13.94 16.29 -10.92
N ARG A 287 15.00 16.90 -11.42
CA ARG A 287 14.94 17.73 -12.64
C ARG A 287 14.64 16.94 -13.92
N GLN A 288 14.81 15.62 -13.89
CA GLN A 288 14.69 14.74 -15.06
C GLN A 288 13.40 13.92 -15.06
N GLY A 289 12.63 13.90 -13.96
CA GLY A 289 11.39 13.11 -13.85
C GLY A 289 11.66 11.62 -14.07
N THR A 290 12.79 11.11 -13.59
CA THR A 290 13.21 9.74 -13.80
C THR A 290 12.30 8.76 -13.08
N ALA A 291 12.02 7.64 -13.72
CA ALA A 291 11.28 6.56 -13.13
C ALA A 291 12.01 5.24 -13.34
N TYR A 292 12.02 4.37 -12.32
CA TYR A 292 12.53 3.02 -12.48
C TYR A 292 11.56 1.99 -11.91
N GLU A 293 11.62 0.81 -12.48
CA GLU A 293 10.71 -0.29 -12.18
C GLU A 293 11.36 -1.27 -11.18
N LEU A 294 10.57 -1.76 -10.24
CA LEU A 294 10.94 -2.83 -9.32
C LEU A 294 10.07 -4.05 -9.63
N GLN A 295 10.68 -5.15 -10.03
CA GLN A 295 10.04 -6.42 -10.32
C GLN A 295 10.49 -7.49 -9.32
N GLY A 296 9.58 -7.93 -8.46
CA GLY A 296 9.82 -8.93 -7.43
C GLY A 296 8.53 -9.64 -7.01
N HIS A 297 7.38 -9.31 -7.61
CA HIS A 297 6.11 -10.00 -7.41
C HIS A 297 5.73 -10.82 -8.64
N HIS A 298 5.10 -11.99 -8.40
CA HIS A 298 4.56 -12.86 -9.45
C HIS A 298 3.07 -12.65 -9.71
N ASN A 299 2.42 -11.81 -8.91
CA ASN A 299 1.02 -11.42 -9.07
C ASN A 299 0.88 -9.94 -8.70
N LYS A 300 -0.34 -9.43 -8.72
CA LYS A 300 -0.67 -8.02 -8.47
C LYS A 300 -0.07 -7.52 -7.16
N VAL A 301 0.50 -6.32 -7.21
CA VAL A 301 0.93 -5.59 -6.02
C VAL A 301 -0.28 -4.86 -5.44
N THR A 302 -0.65 -5.21 -4.21
CA THR A 302 -1.89 -4.76 -3.58
C THR A 302 -1.68 -3.75 -2.47
N ALA A 303 -0.49 -3.73 -1.86
CA ALA A 303 -0.19 -2.84 -0.75
C ALA A 303 1.27 -2.39 -0.76
N LEU A 304 1.51 -1.15 -0.37
CA LEU A 304 2.82 -0.54 -0.18
C LEU A 304 2.86 0.19 1.16
N CYS A 305 3.98 0.06 1.88
CA CYS A 305 4.31 0.86 3.04
C CYS A 305 5.77 1.32 2.93
N TYR A 306 6.05 2.56 3.27
CA TYR A 306 7.40 3.12 3.20
C TYR A 306 7.87 3.58 4.58
N ALA A 307 9.04 3.12 5.00
CA ALA A 307 9.75 3.58 6.18
C ALA A 307 10.84 4.58 5.76
N SER A 308 10.56 5.88 5.93
CA SER A 308 11.41 6.97 5.44
C SER A 308 12.79 7.00 6.11
N VAL A 309 12.83 6.78 7.43
CA VAL A 309 14.08 6.82 8.22
C VAL A 309 15.04 5.71 7.77
N GLU A 310 14.55 4.49 7.62
CA GLU A 310 15.35 3.31 7.23
C GLU A 310 15.49 3.18 5.71
N ARG A 311 14.73 3.97 4.95
CA ARG A 311 14.66 3.88 3.48
C ARG A 311 14.32 2.48 3.00
N LEU A 312 13.30 1.89 3.61
CA LEU A 312 12.77 0.58 3.26
C LEU A 312 11.37 0.71 2.69
N LEU A 313 11.16 0.15 1.51
CA LEU A 313 9.83 -0.01 0.92
C LEU A 313 9.39 -1.45 1.16
N LEU A 314 8.22 -1.62 1.76
CA LEU A 314 7.57 -2.91 1.93
C LEU A 314 6.42 -3.01 0.93
N SER A 315 6.37 -4.10 0.18
CA SER A 315 5.29 -4.37 -0.77
C SER A 315 4.65 -5.72 -0.49
N GLY A 316 3.34 -5.79 -0.63
CA GLY A 316 2.57 -7.02 -0.51
C GLY A 316 1.78 -7.29 -1.78
N GLY A 317 1.69 -8.56 -2.16
CA GLY A 317 1.03 -8.99 -3.37
C GLY A 317 -0.01 -10.10 -3.16
N GLU A 318 -0.85 -10.31 -4.16
CA GLU A 318 -1.76 -11.45 -4.22
C GLU A 318 -1.01 -12.80 -4.30
N ASP A 319 0.28 -12.79 -4.62
CA ASP A 319 1.16 -13.97 -4.60
C ASP A 319 1.47 -14.47 -3.18
N GLY A 320 1.02 -13.73 -2.16
CA GLY A 320 1.25 -14.08 -0.77
C GLY A 320 2.66 -13.78 -0.28
N VAL A 321 3.39 -12.94 -0.99
CA VAL A 321 4.76 -12.54 -0.66
C VAL A 321 4.77 -11.10 -0.16
N ILE A 322 5.57 -10.85 0.87
CA ILE A 322 6.00 -9.51 1.29
C ILE A 322 7.43 -9.32 0.82
N VAL A 323 7.68 -8.28 0.05
CA VAL A 323 9.02 -7.94 -0.41
C VAL A 323 9.47 -6.67 0.30
N CYS A 324 10.65 -6.72 0.90
CA CYS A 324 11.32 -5.58 1.51
C CYS A 324 12.43 -5.10 0.58
N TRP A 325 12.29 -3.89 0.05
CA TRP A 325 13.20 -3.26 -0.91
C TRP A 325 14.12 -2.28 -0.20
N ASN A 326 15.43 -2.43 -0.38
CA ASN A 326 16.39 -1.44 0.07
C ASN A 326 16.39 -0.23 -0.88
N MET A 327 15.82 0.90 -0.43
CA MET A 327 15.75 2.14 -1.20
C MET A 327 16.95 3.05 -0.97
N ALA A 328 17.87 2.71 -0.06
CA ALA A 328 19.16 3.39 0.10
C ALA A 328 20.19 2.95 -0.96
N ALA A 329 19.99 1.79 -1.59
CA ALA A 329 20.88 1.28 -2.61
C ALA A 329 20.79 2.11 -3.90
N ASN A 330 21.95 2.40 -4.50
CA ASN A 330 21.99 3.06 -5.79
C ASN A 330 21.51 2.10 -6.88
N ARG A 331 20.46 2.51 -7.60
CA ARG A 331 19.94 1.77 -8.75
C ARG A 331 20.26 2.49 -10.05
N LYS A 332 20.42 1.70 -11.12
CA LYS A 332 20.58 2.21 -12.48
C LYS A 332 19.19 2.30 -13.12
N GLU A 333 18.97 3.36 -13.88
CA GLU A 333 17.77 3.49 -14.69
C GLU A 333 17.68 2.38 -15.74
N THR A 334 16.44 1.99 -16.07
CA THR A 334 16.21 1.05 -17.16
C THR A 334 16.57 1.71 -18.48
N ALA A 335 17.38 1.05 -19.30
CA ALA A 335 17.76 1.57 -20.60
C ALA A 335 16.54 1.78 -21.48
N ALA A 336 16.47 2.93 -22.14
CA ALA A 336 15.44 3.21 -23.14
C ALA A 336 15.45 2.14 -24.24
N TRP A 337 14.28 1.69 -24.64
CA TRP A 337 14.19 0.72 -25.72
C TRP A 337 14.51 1.37 -27.05
N ILE A 338 15.45 0.73 -27.75
CA ILE A 338 15.89 1.18 -29.07
C ILE A 338 14.95 0.56 -30.12
N GLU A 339 14.23 1.40 -30.83
CA GLU A 339 13.41 0.96 -31.97
C GLU A 339 14.30 0.58 -33.15
N SER A 340 13.98 -0.53 -33.82
CA SER A 340 14.66 -1.00 -35.00
C SER A 340 13.77 -1.92 -35.81
N ASP A 341 13.91 -1.88 -37.11
CA ASP A 341 13.19 -2.75 -38.04
C ASP A 341 13.84 -4.12 -38.23
N VAL A 342 15.08 -4.26 -37.72
CA VAL A 342 15.86 -5.49 -37.78
C VAL A 342 16.49 -5.81 -36.46
N CYS A 343 16.78 -7.09 -36.23
CA CYS A 343 17.53 -7.53 -35.07
C CYS A 343 18.93 -6.92 -35.05
N GLN A 344 19.26 -6.12 -34.07
CA GLN A 344 20.56 -5.41 -33.96
C GLN A 344 21.76 -6.31 -33.68
N ALA A 345 21.56 -7.63 -33.55
CA ALA A 345 22.65 -8.60 -33.40
C ALA A 345 22.86 -9.45 -34.66
N CYS A 346 21.78 -9.91 -35.30
CA CYS A 346 21.90 -10.82 -36.47
C CYS A 346 21.35 -10.24 -37.79
N GLY A 347 20.83 -9.01 -37.81
CA GLY A 347 20.34 -8.31 -39.02
C GLY A 347 19.03 -8.83 -39.58
N ARG A 348 18.43 -9.90 -39.02
CA ARG A 348 17.17 -10.46 -39.51
C ARG A 348 16.01 -9.51 -39.31
N PRO A 349 15.06 -9.38 -40.31
CA PRO A 349 13.95 -8.45 -40.24
C PRO A 349 12.94 -8.84 -39.13
N PHE A 350 12.28 -7.85 -38.55
CA PHE A 350 11.09 -8.07 -37.75
C PHE A 350 9.83 -8.15 -38.63
N PHE A 351 8.70 -8.64 -38.04
CA PHE A 351 7.47 -8.91 -38.82
C PHE A 351 6.91 -7.75 -39.61
N TRP A 352 7.11 -6.52 -39.18
CA TRP A 352 6.58 -5.33 -39.85
C TRP A 352 7.48 -4.83 -40.99
N ASN A 353 8.71 -5.28 -41.08
CA ASN A 353 9.64 -4.87 -42.11
C ASN A 353 9.48 -5.80 -43.36
N ILE A 354 8.34 -5.66 -44.04
CA ILE A 354 7.99 -6.48 -45.22
C ILE A 354 9.02 -6.36 -46.34
N LYS A 355 9.54 -5.13 -46.55
CA LYS A 355 10.57 -4.89 -47.59
C LYS A 355 11.81 -5.74 -47.37
N ALA A 356 12.37 -5.67 -46.16
CA ALA A 356 13.57 -6.45 -45.81
C ALA A 356 13.29 -7.97 -45.81
N MET A 357 12.07 -8.42 -45.47
CA MET A 357 11.68 -9.83 -45.59
C MET A 357 11.71 -10.30 -47.04
N MET A 358 11.21 -9.49 -47.98
CA MET A 358 11.24 -9.78 -49.39
C MET A 358 12.67 -9.77 -49.97
N ASP A 359 13.45 -8.74 -49.63
CA ASP A 359 14.83 -8.59 -50.09
C ASP A 359 15.74 -9.72 -49.58
N GLN A 360 15.57 -10.11 -48.31
CA GLN A 360 16.37 -11.19 -47.66
C GLN A 360 15.77 -12.59 -47.87
N ARG A 361 14.56 -12.69 -48.46
CA ARG A 361 13.80 -13.95 -48.59
C ARG A 361 13.67 -14.70 -47.28
N GLN A 362 13.45 -13.97 -46.15
CA GLN A 362 13.35 -14.52 -44.82
C GLN A 362 12.07 -14.03 -44.13
N LEU A 363 11.42 -14.94 -43.39
CA LEU A 363 10.27 -14.58 -42.58
C LEU A 363 10.71 -13.67 -41.45
N GLY A 364 9.89 -12.66 -41.12
CA GLY A 364 10.10 -11.74 -40.04
C GLY A 364 10.07 -12.44 -38.67
N LEU A 365 10.78 -11.88 -37.72
CA LEU A 365 10.88 -12.37 -36.37
C LEU A 365 10.14 -11.46 -35.37
N ARG A 366 9.73 -12.03 -34.27
CA ARG A 366 9.19 -11.22 -33.16
C ARG A 366 10.31 -10.40 -32.51
N GLN A 367 10.06 -9.10 -32.32
CA GLN A 367 10.96 -8.21 -31.60
C GLN A 367 10.91 -8.49 -30.08
N HIS A 368 12.06 -8.40 -29.47
CA HIS A 368 12.28 -8.37 -28.03
C HIS A 368 13.35 -7.31 -27.72
N HIS A 369 13.39 -6.86 -26.47
CA HIS A 369 14.43 -5.92 -26.02
C HIS A 369 15.28 -6.55 -24.92
N CYS A 370 16.59 -6.27 -24.97
CA CYS A 370 17.49 -6.56 -23.85
C CYS A 370 17.18 -5.61 -22.69
N ARG A 371 16.86 -6.15 -21.53
CA ARG A 371 16.53 -5.32 -20.33
C ARG A 371 17.70 -4.47 -19.84
N TYR A 372 18.95 -4.88 -20.11
CA TYR A 372 20.13 -4.16 -19.67
C TYR A 372 20.56 -3.03 -20.62
N CYS A 373 20.59 -3.27 -21.92
CA CYS A 373 21.08 -2.28 -22.89
C CYS A 373 20.01 -1.70 -23.85
N GLY A 374 18.75 -2.11 -23.76
CA GLY A 374 17.64 -1.59 -24.56
C GLY A 374 17.60 -2.03 -26.02
N ARG A 375 18.60 -2.76 -26.56
CA ARG A 375 18.66 -3.15 -27.96
C ARG A 375 17.47 -4.00 -28.42
N ALA A 376 16.97 -3.72 -29.63
CA ALA A 376 15.93 -4.50 -30.31
C ALA A 376 16.53 -5.78 -30.90
N LEU A 377 16.07 -6.95 -30.48
CA LEU A 377 16.68 -8.23 -30.79
C LEU A 377 15.62 -9.30 -31.04
N CYS A 378 15.95 -10.36 -31.77
CA CYS A 378 15.09 -11.52 -31.93
C CYS A 378 15.20 -12.48 -30.73
N ALA A 379 14.26 -13.40 -30.59
CA ALA A 379 14.21 -14.38 -29.52
C ALA A 379 15.51 -15.20 -29.36
N ARG A 380 16.19 -15.51 -30.51
CA ARG A 380 17.44 -16.27 -30.51
C ARG A 380 18.61 -15.46 -29.92
N CYS A 381 18.71 -14.16 -30.27
CA CYS A 381 19.79 -13.29 -29.80
C CYS A 381 19.56 -12.71 -28.40
N THR A 382 18.42 -13.04 -27.75
CA THR A 382 18.06 -12.68 -26.38
C THR A 382 17.50 -13.88 -25.63
N SER A 383 18.07 -15.05 -25.84
CA SER A 383 17.65 -16.28 -25.17
C SER A 383 18.07 -16.34 -23.71
N GLN A 384 19.12 -15.64 -23.36
CA GLN A 384 19.69 -15.61 -22.03
C GLN A 384 18.80 -14.87 -21.02
N ARG A 385 18.84 -15.31 -19.79
CA ARG A 385 18.11 -14.69 -18.66
C ARG A 385 19.03 -14.57 -17.45
N ILE A 386 18.93 -13.47 -16.73
CA ILE A 386 19.68 -13.21 -15.49
C ILE A 386 18.93 -12.14 -14.69
N PRO A 387 18.91 -12.19 -13.34
CA PRO A 387 18.40 -11.08 -12.53
C PRO A 387 19.36 -9.88 -12.64
N ILE A 388 18.79 -8.66 -12.51
CA ILE A 388 19.56 -7.40 -12.54
C ILE A 388 19.06 -6.51 -11.38
N PRO A 389 19.39 -6.85 -10.10
CA PRO A 389 18.89 -6.13 -8.93
C PRO A 389 19.24 -4.63 -8.95
N ALA A 390 20.41 -4.28 -9.49
CA ALA A 390 20.80 -2.88 -9.67
C ALA A 390 19.88 -2.07 -10.59
N MET A 391 19.03 -2.72 -11.39
CA MET A 391 18.00 -2.10 -12.22
C MET A 391 16.57 -2.42 -11.75
N GLY A 392 16.43 -3.02 -10.55
CA GLY A 392 15.14 -3.37 -9.96
C GLY A 392 14.58 -4.74 -10.38
N PHE A 393 15.29 -5.51 -11.19
CA PHE A 393 14.83 -6.83 -11.63
C PHE A 393 15.41 -7.92 -10.72
N GLU A 394 14.64 -8.33 -9.73
CA GLU A 394 15.03 -9.40 -8.79
C GLU A 394 14.82 -10.80 -9.37
N PHE A 395 13.97 -10.93 -10.39
CA PHE A 395 13.79 -12.17 -11.15
C PHE A 395 14.59 -12.15 -12.45
N GLU A 396 14.78 -13.33 -13.03
CA GLU A 396 15.48 -13.50 -14.29
C GLU A 396 14.75 -12.78 -15.44
N VAL A 397 15.38 -11.77 -16.00
CA VAL A 397 14.89 -11.02 -17.16
C VAL A 397 15.72 -11.31 -18.41
N ARG A 398 15.13 -11.05 -19.55
CA ARG A 398 15.72 -11.30 -20.88
C ARG A 398 16.86 -10.33 -21.15
N VAL A 399 18.03 -10.86 -21.50
CA VAL A 399 19.22 -10.09 -21.89
C VAL A 399 19.88 -10.67 -23.16
N CYS A 400 20.67 -9.86 -23.86
CA CYS A 400 21.49 -10.34 -24.98
C CYS A 400 22.73 -11.08 -24.47
N ASP A 401 23.35 -11.89 -25.33
CA ASP A 401 24.52 -12.72 -24.99
C ASP A 401 25.68 -11.86 -24.45
N GLN A 402 25.92 -10.70 -25.05
CA GLN A 402 26.98 -9.79 -24.63
C GLN A 402 26.73 -9.25 -23.20
N CYS A 403 25.53 -8.78 -22.94
CA CYS A 403 25.17 -8.29 -21.59
C CYS A 403 25.14 -9.43 -20.56
N HIS A 404 24.75 -10.64 -20.95
CA HIS A 404 24.75 -11.80 -20.08
C HIS A 404 26.18 -12.15 -19.60
N ILE A 405 27.18 -12.12 -20.51
CA ILE A 405 28.59 -12.35 -20.16
C ILE A 405 29.07 -11.28 -19.17
N GLN A 406 28.76 -10.02 -19.46
CA GLN A 406 29.12 -8.89 -18.59
C GLN A 406 28.50 -9.04 -17.19
N LEU A 407 27.20 -9.27 -17.11
CA LEU A 407 26.46 -9.38 -15.85
C LEU A 407 26.88 -10.59 -15.01
N LYS A 408 27.32 -11.68 -15.65
CA LYS A 408 27.89 -12.83 -14.93
C LYS A 408 29.20 -12.52 -14.23
N SER A 409 30.00 -11.60 -14.74
CA SER A 409 31.25 -11.18 -14.12
C SER A 409 31.05 -10.17 -12.98
N GLU A 410 29.88 -9.53 -12.91
CA GLU A 410 29.49 -8.60 -11.85
C GLU A 410 28.81 -9.36 -10.70
N ASN A 411 29.04 -8.93 -9.47
CA ASN A 411 28.34 -9.48 -8.32
C ASN A 411 26.89 -9.00 -8.30
N GLN A 412 25.94 -9.90 -8.57
CA GLN A 412 24.51 -9.61 -8.62
C GLN A 412 23.85 -9.96 -7.27
N SER A 413 24.21 -9.25 -6.19
CA SER A 413 23.52 -9.41 -4.92
C SER A 413 22.09 -8.81 -4.98
N SER A 414 21.10 -9.53 -4.48
CA SER A 414 19.72 -9.04 -4.36
C SER A 414 19.65 -7.78 -3.50
N LEU A 415 18.88 -6.79 -3.95
CA LEU A 415 18.59 -5.57 -3.23
C LEU A 415 17.19 -5.62 -2.57
N ALA A 416 16.57 -6.78 -2.58
CA ALA A 416 15.29 -7.06 -1.93
C ALA A 416 15.36 -8.35 -1.10
N SER A 417 14.56 -8.44 -0.07
CA SER A 417 14.34 -9.67 0.70
C SER A 417 12.87 -10.09 0.59
N PHE A 418 12.65 -11.41 0.44
CA PHE A 418 11.34 -12.00 0.17
C PHE A 418 10.87 -12.80 1.37
N HIS A 419 9.62 -12.59 1.76
CA HIS A 419 9.02 -13.23 2.92
C HIS A 419 7.65 -13.79 2.57
N ASP A 420 7.48 -15.09 2.79
CA ASP A 420 6.22 -15.77 2.56
C ASP A 420 5.21 -15.38 3.64
N ALA A 421 4.22 -14.57 3.28
CA ALA A 421 3.14 -14.16 4.17
C ALA A 421 2.13 -15.29 4.42
N LYS A 422 2.14 -16.35 3.61
CA LYS A 422 1.19 -17.49 3.68
C LYS A 422 -0.27 -17.05 3.65
N HIS A 423 -0.57 -15.94 3.01
CA HIS A 423 -1.88 -15.49 2.62
C HIS A 423 -1.76 -14.43 1.52
N SER A 424 -2.70 -14.39 0.59
CA SER A 424 -2.79 -13.34 -0.41
C SER A 424 -3.00 -12.00 0.29
N VAL A 425 -2.02 -11.10 0.22
CA VAL A 425 -2.07 -9.81 0.89
C VAL A 425 -3.01 -8.88 0.12
N ILE A 426 -3.96 -8.25 0.80
CA ILE A 426 -4.87 -7.25 0.24
C ILE A 426 -4.68 -5.86 0.82
N GLY A 427 -4.00 -5.75 1.96
CA GLY A 427 -3.67 -4.49 2.60
C GLY A 427 -2.53 -4.66 3.59
N MET A 428 -1.75 -3.59 3.77
CA MET A 428 -0.68 -3.51 4.76
C MET A 428 -0.67 -2.14 5.41
N ASP A 429 -0.18 -2.11 6.64
CA ASP A 429 0.11 -0.87 7.34
C ASP A 429 1.32 -1.05 8.26
N LEU A 430 2.17 -0.02 8.35
CA LEU A 430 3.44 -0.07 9.05
C LEU A 430 3.46 0.91 10.24
N ASP A 431 3.56 0.37 11.45
CA ASP A 431 3.93 1.14 12.64
C ASP A 431 5.46 1.13 12.78
N ALA A 432 6.12 2.06 12.10
CA ALA A 432 7.58 2.16 12.12
C ALA A 432 8.13 2.42 13.54
N PRO A 433 7.57 3.31 14.39
CA PRO A 433 8.01 3.51 15.77
C PRO A 433 8.01 2.24 16.62
N ARG A 434 7.02 1.35 16.44
CA ARG A 434 6.93 0.08 17.15
C ARG A 434 7.51 -1.09 16.38
N ARG A 435 8.02 -0.86 15.17
CA ARG A 435 8.60 -1.87 14.29
C ARG A 435 7.65 -3.04 14.04
N ARG A 436 6.39 -2.72 13.76
CA ARG A 436 5.34 -3.68 13.47
C ARG A 436 4.72 -3.44 12.11
N LEU A 437 4.61 -4.51 11.35
CA LEU A 437 3.89 -4.53 10.10
C LEU A 437 2.58 -5.30 10.31
N LEU A 438 1.49 -4.72 9.84
CA LEU A 438 0.19 -5.36 9.80
C LEU A 438 -0.11 -5.77 8.38
N THR A 439 -0.61 -7.00 8.18
CA THR A 439 -1.08 -7.45 6.87
C THR A 439 -2.48 -8.02 6.98
N ILE A 440 -3.29 -7.78 5.97
CA ILE A 440 -4.60 -8.40 5.81
C ILE A 440 -4.57 -9.30 4.60
N GLY A 441 -5.08 -10.52 4.78
CA GLY A 441 -5.20 -11.48 3.73
C GLY A 441 -6.62 -11.58 3.14
N GLN A 442 -6.70 -12.07 1.92
CA GLN A 442 -7.95 -12.44 1.28
C GLN A 442 -8.67 -13.58 2.04
N ASP A 443 -7.92 -14.36 2.81
CA ASP A 443 -8.40 -15.39 3.74
C ASP A 443 -9.10 -14.83 4.99
N ARG A 444 -9.22 -13.49 5.10
CA ARG A 444 -9.80 -12.78 6.23
C ARG A 444 -8.97 -12.89 7.52
N ILE A 445 -7.66 -13.14 7.39
CA ILE A 445 -6.73 -13.18 8.51
C ILE A 445 -5.95 -11.87 8.56
N ILE A 446 -5.84 -11.32 9.77
CA ILE A 446 -4.94 -10.23 10.08
C ILE A 446 -3.70 -10.83 10.73
N LYS A 447 -2.51 -10.49 10.22
CA LYS A 447 -1.24 -10.90 10.79
C LYS A 447 -0.46 -9.67 11.23
N ILE A 448 0.14 -9.75 12.41
CA ILE A 448 1.05 -8.74 12.92
C ILE A 448 2.45 -9.36 12.94
N TRP A 449 3.37 -8.67 12.27
CA TRP A 449 4.75 -9.06 12.10
C TRP A 449 5.64 -8.18 12.97
N ASP A 450 6.57 -8.75 13.71
CA ASP A 450 7.69 -8.01 14.28
C ASP A 450 8.74 -7.83 13.18
N VAL A 451 8.93 -6.60 12.75
CA VAL A 451 9.88 -6.24 11.70
C VAL A 451 11.15 -5.58 12.24
N SER A 452 11.40 -5.69 13.56
CA SER A 452 12.56 -5.09 14.23
C SER A 452 13.89 -5.46 13.56
N ALA A 453 13.98 -6.66 13.00
CA ALA A 453 15.17 -7.13 12.29
C ALA A 453 15.43 -6.41 10.95
N LEU A 454 14.44 -5.77 10.35
CA LEU A 454 14.59 -4.99 9.13
C LEU A 454 15.10 -3.57 9.41
N PHE A 455 15.03 -3.13 10.67
CA PHE A 455 15.34 -1.78 11.14
C PHE A 455 16.68 -1.71 11.89
N GLN A 456 17.58 -2.63 11.57
CA GLN A 456 18.94 -2.69 12.16
C GLN A 456 19.99 -2.02 11.28
#